data_cc6f8cab32aee59f0e31c4903cce37f5
#
_entry.id   cc6f8cab32aee59f0e31c4903cce37f5
#
_cell.length_a   1.000
_cell.length_b   1.000
_cell.length_c   1.000
_cell.angle_alpha   90.00
_cell.angle_beta   90.00
_cell.angle_gamma   90.00
#
_symmetry.space_group_name_H-M   'P 1'
#
loop_
_entity.id
_entity.type
_entity.pdbx_description
1 polymer ?
#
loop_
_entity_poly.entity_id
_entity_poly.type
_entity_poly.pdbx_seq_one_letter_code
_entity_poly.pdbx_strand_id
1 'polypeptide(L)'
;LDADAVIKIKGIEHEKSFEIEITDSGIGMSEKQLAILRRKLRMRLNSDTQPKHGIGLRNVQDRIHIQFGTEYGLSVYTKEHCYTKVSIHLPITRGKYSPMDQEGDEKEEEKENEYTAGCRR
;
A
#
# COMPACT_ATOMS: atom_id res chain seq x y z
N LEU A 1 -4.92 -20.84 3.78
CA LEU A 1 -5.10 -19.64 4.61
C LEU A 1 -5.64 -20.09 5.96
N ASP A 2 -4.83 -19.90 6.95
CA ASP A 2 -5.25 -20.09 8.33
C ASP A 2 -6.38 -19.13 8.68
N ALA A 3 -7.29 -19.56 9.56
CA ALA A 3 -8.47 -18.80 9.95
C ALA A 3 -8.18 -17.44 10.58
N ASP A 4 -6.92 -17.10 10.82
CA ASP A 4 -6.45 -15.90 11.50
C ASP A 4 -5.79 -14.88 10.55
N ALA A 5 -6.16 -14.89 9.28
CA ALA A 5 -5.68 -13.90 8.32
C ALA A 5 -6.22 -12.51 8.70
N VAL A 6 -5.33 -11.56 8.86
CA VAL A 6 -5.66 -10.19 9.24
C VAL A 6 -5.20 -9.22 8.17
N ILE A 7 -6.09 -8.30 7.80
CA ILE A 7 -5.77 -7.15 6.96
C ILE A 7 -5.90 -5.90 7.82
N LYS A 8 -4.84 -5.12 7.89
CA LYS A 8 -4.80 -3.87 8.62
C LYS A 8 -4.61 -2.71 7.65
N ILE A 9 -5.45 -1.71 7.78
CA ILE A 9 -5.38 -0.48 6.97
C ILE A 9 -5.14 0.69 7.92
N LYS A 10 -4.11 1.48 7.62
CA LYS A 10 -3.71 2.64 8.42
C LYS A 10 -3.54 3.86 7.52
N GLY A 11 -4.11 4.99 7.91
CA GLY A 11 -3.87 6.28 7.27
C GLY A 11 -2.88 7.10 8.08
N ILE A 12 -1.90 7.72 7.42
CA ILE A 12 -0.89 8.57 8.05
C ILE A 12 -0.88 9.92 7.32
N GLU A 13 -1.16 10.97 8.06
CA GLU A 13 -1.08 12.33 7.53
C GLU A 13 0.31 12.90 7.79
N HIS A 14 0.97 13.34 6.71
CA HIS A 14 2.18 14.13 6.75
C HIS A 14 1.87 15.59 6.43
N GLU A 15 2.83 16.48 6.54
CA GLU A 15 2.62 17.92 6.34
C GLU A 15 2.06 18.25 4.94
N LYS A 16 2.55 17.60 3.90
CA LYS A 16 2.17 17.86 2.49
C LYS A 16 1.67 16.62 1.76
N SER A 17 1.59 15.51 2.42
CA SER A 17 1.23 14.25 1.81
C SER A 17 0.41 13.38 2.74
N PHE A 18 -0.20 12.36 2.16
CA PHE A 18 -0.97 11.37 2.87
C PHE A 18 -0.51 9.99 2.48
N GLU A 19 -0.39 9.10 3.44
CA GLU A 19 0.04 7.73 3.22
C GLU A 19 -1.01 6.76 3.72
N ILE A 20 -1.34 5.77 2.91
CA ILE A 20 -2.22 4.67 3.29
C ILE A 20 -1.41 3.40 3.32
N GLU A 21 -1.31 2.75 4.47
CA GLU A 21 -0.65 1.47 4.62
C GLU A 21 -1.68 0.35 4.69
N ILE A 22 -1.52 -0.64 3.85
CA ILE A 22 -2.33 -1.85 3.85
C ILE A 22 -1.41 -3.03 4.12
N THR A 23 -1.60 -3.68 5.24
CA THR A 23 -0.77 -4.81 5.67
C THR A 23 -1.63 -6.06 5.77
N ASP A 24 -1.22 -7.14 5.14
CA ASP A 24 -1.80 -8.45 5.35
C ASP A 24 -0.82 -9.38 6.06
N SER A 25 -1.37 -10.31 6.85
CA SER A 25 -0.62 -11.31 7.59
C SER A 25 -0.44 -12.61 6.79
N GLY A 26 -0.36 -12.50 5.46
CA GLY A 26 -0.21 -13.64 4.57
C GLY A 26 1.19 -14.24 4.55
N ILE A 27 1.43 -15.04 3.53
CA ILE A 27 2.73 -15.71 3.36
C ILE A 27 3.88 -14.78 2.99
N GLY A 28 3.59 -13.53 2.66
CA GLY A 28 4.59 -12.61 2.17
C GLY A 28 5.17 -13.03 0.82
N MET A 29 6.30 -12.46 0.50
CA MET A 29 7.04 -12.75 -0.73
C MET A 29 8.52 -12.97 -0.41
N SER A 30 9.17 -13.84 -1.19
CA SER A 30 10.62 -13.94 -1.18
C SER A 30 11.27 -12.66 -1.73
N GLU A 31 12.54 -12.45 -1.47
CA GLU A 31 13.30 -11.33 -2.02
C GLU A 31 13.23 -11.29 -3.55
N LYS A 32 13.30 -12.46 -4.18
CA LYS A 32 13.21 -12.61 -5.62
C LYS A 32 11.83 -12.17 -6.17
N GLN A 33 10.76 -12.61 -5.53
CA GLN A 33 9.39 -12.22 -5.90
C GLN A 33 9.17 -10.72 -5.73
N LEU A 34 9.66 -10.15 -4.64
CA LEU A 34 9.58 -8.72 -4.37
C LEU A 34 10.37 -7.91 -5.40
N ALA A 35 11.56 -8.35 -5.78
CA ALA A 35 12.36 -7.70 -6.82
C ALA A 35 11.65 -7.68 -8.16
N ILE A 36 11.00 -8.78 -8.54
CA ILE A 36 10.20 -8.89 -9.76
C ILE A 36 9.01 -7.93 -9.72
N LEU A 37 8.29 -7.88 -8.60
CA LEU A 37 7.15 -6.97 -8.42
C LEU A 37 7.58 -5.50 -8.50
N ARG A 38 8.63 -5.13 -7.81
CA ARG A 38 9.18 -3.76 -7.84
C ARG A 38 9.62 -3.35 -9.24
N ARG A 39 10.20 -4.27 -9.98
CA ARG A 39 10.57 -4.04 -11.38
C ARG A 39 9.35 -3.79 -12.25
N LYS A 40 8.30 -4.59 -12.10
CA LYS A 40 7.03 -4.38 -12.83
C LYS A 40 6.39 -3.04 -12.51
N LEU A 41 6.46 -2.59 -11.27
CA LEU A 41 5.92 -1.29 -10.86
C LEU A 41 6.69 -0.10 -11.46
N ARG A 42 7.98 -0.27 -11.76
CA ARG A 42 8.82 0.75 -12.38
C ARG A 42 8.73 0.81 -13.91
N MET A 43 8.30 -0.26 -14.53
CA MET A 43 8.20 -0.31 -16.00
C MET A 43 7.00 0.49 -16.48
N ARG A 44 7.20 1.34 -17.48
CA ARG A 44 6.09 1.98 -18.20
C ARG A 44 5.29 0.95 -18.97
N LEU A 45 3.97 1.11 -18.97
CA LEU A 45 3.07 0.33 -19.82
C LEU A 45 3.30 0.71 -21.27
N ASN A 46 4.00 -0.16 -22.00
CA ASN A 46 3.83 -0.23 -23.43
C ASN A 46 2.67 -1.20 -23.70
N SER A 47 1.74 -0.78 -24.53
CA SER A 47 0.50 -1.49 -24.82
C SER A 47 0.68 -2.93 -25.31
N ASP A 48 1.88 -3.29 -25.76
CA ASP A 48 2.17 -4.57 -26.37
C ASP A 48 2.71 -5.64 -25.43
N THR A 49 3.00 -5.29 -24.18
CA THR A 49 3.63 -6.19 -23.21
C THR A 49 2.91 -6.18 -21.87
N GLN A 50 1.60 -6.30 -21.87
CA GLN A 50 0.86 -6.40 -20.62
C GLN A 50 1.10 -7.78 -19.98
N PRO A 51 1.73 -7.84 -18.79
CA PRO A 51 1.81 -9.10 -18.07
C PRO A 51 0.40 -9.54 -17.67
N LYS A 52 0.09 -10.80 -17.90
CA LYS A 52 -1.22 -11.37 -17.60
C LYS A 52 -1.54 -11.45 -16.10
N HIS A 53 -0.56 -11.19 -15.23
CA HIS A 53 -0.66 -11.28 -13.78
C HIS A 53 -0.01 -10.08 -13.10
N GLY A 54 -0.54 -9.63 -11.97
CA GLY A 54 -0.01 -8.53 -11.22
C GLY A 54 -0.36 -7.14 -11.75
N ILE A 55 -1.43 -7.03 -12.54
CA ILE A 55 -1.87 -5.80 -13.20
C ILE A 55 -2.46 -4.79 -12.20
N GLY A 56 -3.07 -5.26 -11.10
CA GLY A 56 -3.79 -4.41 -10.16
C GLY A 56 -2.95 -3.31 -9.54
N LEU A 57 -1.83 -3.65 -8.91
CA LEU A 57 -0.94 -2.67 -8.28
C LEU A 57 -0.32 -1.72 -9.30
N ARG A 58 0.04 -2.22 -10.46
CA ARG A 58 0.59 -1.42 -11.55
C ARG A 58 -0.41 -0.42 -12.09
N ASN A 59 -1.66 -0.80 -12.26
CA ASN A 59 -2.72 0.12 -12.68
C ASN A 59 -2.91 1.26 -11.67
N VAL A 60 -2.88 0.96 -10.38
CA VAL A 60 -2.92 1.98 -9.34
C VAL A 60 -1.71 2.89 -9.39
N GLN A 61 -0.51 2.33 -9.54
CA GLN A 61 0.73 3.09 -9.68
C GLN A 61 0.67 4.05 -10.87
N ASP A 62 0.25 3.57 -12.03
CA ASP A 62 0.16 4.39 -13.24
C ASP A 62 -0.87 5.52 -13.09
N ARG A 63 -2.01 5.25 -12.46
CA ARG A 63 -3.02 6.28 -12.19
C ARG A 63 -2.50 7.37 -11.26
N ILE A 64 -1.77 7.00 -10.23
CA ILE A 64 -1.17 7.95 -9.30
C ILE A 64 -0.12 8.80 -10.01
N HIS A 65 0.73 8.20 -10.81
CA HIS A 65 1.76 8.91 -11.57
C HIS A 65 1.18 9.86 -12.60
N ILE A 66 0.12 9.47 -13.30
CA ILE A 66 -0.55 10.32 -14.29
C ILE A 66 -1.24 11.50 -13.60
N GLN A 67 -1.88 11.27 -12.49
CA GLN A 67 -2.69 12.28 -11.81
C GLN A 67 -1.88 13.21 -10.92
N PHE A 68 -0.85 12.71 -10.24
CA PHE A 68 -0.11 13.43 -9.19
C PHE A 68 1.39 13.55 -9.46
N GLY A 69 1.92 12.83 -10.44
CA GLY A 69 3.34 12.81 -10.74
C GLY A 69 4.08 11.60 -10.16
N THR A 70 5.31 11.42 -10.60
CA THR A 70 6.15 10.26 -10.25
C THR A 70 6.73 10.31 -8.83
N GLU A 71 6.56 11.41 -8.14
CA GLU A 71 6.94 11.57 -6.73
C GLU A 71 6.04 10.79 -5.77
N TYR A 72 4.85 10.46 -6.24
CA TYR A 72 3.84 9.71 -5.50
C TYR A 72 3.70 8.32 -6.08
N GLY A 73 3.04 7.43 -5.38
CA GLY A 73 2.82 6.08 -5.87
C GLY A 73 2.83 5.03 -4.77
N LEU A 74 3.15 3.81 -5.16
CA LEU A 74 3.15 2.64 -4.29
C LEU A 74 4.57 2.26 -3.85
N SER A 75 4.66 1.79 -2.62
CA SER A 75 5.83 1.07 -2.11
C SER A 75 5.37 -0.27 -1.54
N VAL A 76 6.13 -1.31 -1.78
CA VAL A 76 5.81 -2.65 -1.29
C VAL A 76 6.91 -3.13 -0.38
N TYR A 77 6.52 -3.57 0.79
CA TYR A 77 7.40 -4.17 1.80
C TYR A 77 6.85 -5.55 2.15
N THR A 78 7.71 -6.50 2.33
CA THR A 78 7.30 -7.85 2.66
C THR A 78 8.35 -8.55 3.51
N LYS A 79 7.87 -9.49 4.30
CA LYS A 79 8.71 -10.48 4.96
C LYS A 79 8.10 -11.83 4.70
N GLU A 80 8.88 -12.73 4.13
CA GLU A 80 8.42 -14.07 3.79
C GLU A 80 7.86 -14.79 5.02
N HIS A 81 6.71 -15.42 4.87
CA HIS A 81 5.95 -16.10 5.92
C HIS A 81 5.41 -15.20 7.05
N CYS A 82 5.45 -13.89 6.88
CA CYS A 82 5.03 -12.95 7.91
C CYS A 82 3.97 -11.98 7.44
N TYR A 83 4.31 -11.15 6.47
CA TYR A 83 3.41 -10.10 6.03
C TYR A 83 3.76 -9.57 4.64
N THR A 84 2.79 -8.89 4.03
CA THR A 84 2.99 -7.98 2.91
C THR A 84 2.36 -6.64 3.25
N LYS A 85 3.10 -5.57 3.09
CA LYS A 85 2.64 -4.20 3.29
C LYS A 85 2.73 -3.40 2.00
N VAL A 86 1.62 -2.82 1.58
CA VAL A 86 1.57 -1.87 0.47
C VAL A 86 1.34 -0.49 1.06
N SER A 87 2.21 0.45 0.76
CA SER A 87 2.09 1.85 1.13
C SER A 87 1.72 2.68 -0.09
N ILE A 88 0.65 3.46 0.02
CA ILE A 88 0.16 4.35 -1.03
C ILE A 88 0.48 5.78 -0.60
N HIS A 89 1.30 6.48 -1.35
CA HIS A 89 1.70 7.85 -1.08
C HIS A 89 1.00 8.81 -2.03
N LEU A 90 0.24 9.74 -1.48
CA LEU A 90 -0.59 10.70 -2.20
C LEU A 90 -0.34 12.12 -1.72
N PRO A 91 -0.49 13.16 -2.56
CA PRO A 91 -0.50 14.54 -2.09
C PRO A 91 -1.78 14.86 -1.33
N ILE A 92 -1.71 15.78 -0.38
CA ILE A 92 -2.89 16.35 0.23
C ILE A 92 -3.44 17.42 -0.70
N THR A 93 -4.65 17.22 -1.20
CA THR A 93 -5.40 18.20 -1.97
C THR A 93 -6.46 18.84 -1.07
N ARG A 94 -6.13 19.99 -0.50
CA ARG A 94 -7.07 20.76 0.31
C ARG A 94 -7.92 21.66 -0.60
N GLY A 95 -9.06 21.23 -0.98
CA GLY A 95 -9.86 22.20 -1.63
C GLY A 95 -11.06 21.67 -2.33
N LYS A 96 -12.12 21.48 -1.86
CA LYS A 96 -13.48 21.20 -2.31
C LYS A 96 -14.14 20.05 -1.54
N TYR A 97 -13.57 19.67 -0.41
CA TYR A 97 -14.29 18.78 0.48
C TYR A 97 -15.23 19.60 1.37
N SER A 98 -16.49 19.28 1.31
CA SER A 98 -17.49 19.83 2.22
C SER A 98 -17.29 19.23 3.62
N PRO A 99 -17.30 20.04 4.69
CA PRO A 99 -17.05 19.54 6.04
C PRO A 99 -18.21 18.73 6.65
N MET A 100 -19.02 18.09 5.84
CA MET A 100 -20.14 17.28 6.35
C MET A 100 -19.72 15.94 6.95
N ASP A 101 -18.42 15.59 6.89
CA ASP A 101 -17.92 14.29 7.33
C ASP A 101 -17.10 14.38 8.63
N GLN A 102 -17.28 15.42 9.42
CA GLN A 102 -16.57 15.56 10.71
C GLN A 102 -17.29 14.92 11.91
N GLU A 103 -18.15 13.98 11.67
CA GLU A 103 -18.67 13.15 12.75
C GLU A 103 -17.93 11.82 12.77
N GLY A 104 -16.87 11.77 13.56
CA GLY A 104 -16.17 10.52 13.77
C GLY A 104 -14.72 10.63 14.17
N ASP A 105 -14.31 11.66 14.90
CA ASP A 105 -13.06 11.63 15.64
C ASP A 105 -13.19 10.71 16.87
N GLU A 106 -13.45 9.46 16.66
CA GLU A 106 -13.02 8.46 17.62
C GLU A 106 -11.53 8.25 17.40
N LYS A 107 -10.75 8.90 18.25
CA LYS A 107 -9.37 8.55 18.44
C LYS A 107 -9.33 7.10 18.94
N GLU A 108 -9.28 6.17 18.01
CA GLU A 108 -8.80 4.85 18.35
C GLU A 108 -7.34 5.02 18.74
N GLU A 109 -7.07 4.92 20.02
CA GLU A 109 -5.71 4.75 20.52
C GLU A 109 -5.10 3.57 19.77
N GLU A 110 -4.11 3.88 18.96
CA GLU A 110 -3.29 2.86 18.31
C GLU A 110 -2.70 1.96 19.38
N LYS A 111 -3.30 0.82 19.57
CA LYS A 111 -2.53 -0.31 20.05
C LYS A 111 -1.64 -0.71 18.89
N GLU A 112 -0.37 -0.35 18.96
CA GLU A 112 0.65 -0.91 18.11
C GLU A 112 0.53 -2.43 18.15
N ASN A 113 -0.14 -2.97 17.18
CA ASN A 113 -0.16 -4.40 16.99
C ASN A 113 1.18 -4.78 16.39
N GLU A 114 2.05 -5.27 17.25
CA GLU A 114 3.36 -5.78 16.90
C GLU A 114 3.27 -7.05 16.05
N TYR A 115 2.71 -6.94 14.85
CA TYR A 115 2.71 -8.06 13.91
C TYR A 115 4.12 -8.48 13.49
N THR A 116 5.08 -7.60 13.65
CA THR A 116 6.49 -7.90 13.32
C THR A 116 7.19 -8.69 14.40
N ALA A 117 6.76 -8.62 15.66
CA ALA A 117 7.38 -9.36 16.76
C ALA A 117 6.96 -10.84 16.82
N GLY A 118 5.90 -11.22 16.11
CA GLY A 118 5.34 -12.56 16.13
C GLY A 118 5.57 -13.40 14.88
N CYS A 119 6.46 -12.98 13.97
CA CYS A 119 6.76 -13.73 12.77
C CYS A 119 7.53 -15.01 13.11
N ARG A 120 6.80 -16.07 13.31
CA ARG A 120 7.38 -17.42 13.47
C ARG A 120 7.42 -18.11 12.11
N ARG A 121 8.57 -18.66 11.86
CA ARG A 121 8.73 -19.58 10.73
C ARG A 121 7.90 -20.85 10.95
#